data_490fefee21653aadea8b874a25b0322b
#
_entry.id   490fefee21653aadea8b874a25b0322b
#
_cell.length_a   1.000
_cell.length_b   1.000
_cell.length_c   1.000
_cell.angle_alpha   90.00
_cell.angle_beta   90.00
_cell.angle_gamma   90.00
#
_symmetry.space_group_name_H-M   'P 1'
#
loop_
_entity.id
_entity.type
_entity.pdbx_description
1 polymer ?
#
loop_
_entity_poly.entity_id
_entity_poly.type
_entity_poly.pdbx_seq_one_letter_code
_entity_poly.pdbx_strand_id
1 'polypeptide(L)'
;MTDKNYIVGDLIYDAAIYDALNTFLNDLEFYKKWLPKDKEARILELCCGTGRLTIPIAKEGYNITGVDYTASMLNRAISKAREEHLSIDFVQEDIRTLDLGKKFDFIFIPFNSIHHLYKNEDLFKVLKVVKKHLQKNGVFLLDCFNPNIRYIVHGEKKKETTAEYTTDDGREVMIKQTMCYENATQINRIKWHYYIDGVFHSIQDLDMRMFFPQELDFYLECSGFNIVHKFGSFEEDDFYNNSEKQIYVLSLKD
;
A
#
# COMPACT_ATOMS: atom_id res chain seq x y z
N MET A 1 9.95 -27.96 2.48
CA MET A 1 9.21 -26.70 2.67
C MET A 1 9.04 -26.12 1.28
N THR A 2 7.87 -26.26 0.71
CA THR A 2 7.57 -25.76 -0.64
C THR A 2 7.62 -24.26 -0.62
N ASP A 3 8.53 -23.68 -1.40
CA ASP A 3 8.56 -22.26 -1.76
C ASP A 3 7.20 -21.93 -2.39
N LYS A 4 6.23 -21.58 -1.57
CA LYS A 4 5.01 -20.97 -2.06
C LYS A 4 5.46 -19.61 -2.60
N ASN A 5 5.63 -19.51 -3.91
CA ASN A 5 5.64 -18.23 -4.59
C ASN A 5 4.29 -17.58 -4.25
N TYR A 6 4.24 -16.83 -3.16
CA TYR A 6 3.07 -16.06 -2.79
C TYR A 6 2.85 -15.01 -3.87
N ILE A 7 1.92 -15.28 -4.73
CA ILE A 7 1.28 -14.29 -5.55
C ILE A 7 0.41 -13.51 -4.57
N VAL A 8 1.01 -12.50 -3.97
CA VAL A 8 0.31 -11.55 -3.12
C VAL A 8 -0.70 -10.84 -4.01
N GLY A 9 -1.96 -11.00 -3.76
CA GLY A 9 -3.02 -10.28 -4.47
C GLY A 9 -4.22 -11.14 -4.82
N ASP A 10 -4.08 -12.21 -5.61
CA ASP A 10 -5.23 -13.01 -6.06
C ASP A 10 -5.94 -13.78 -4.93
N LEU A 11 -5.26 -13.96 -3.77
CA LEU A 11 -5.79 -14.71 -2.63
C LEU A 11 -6.21 -13.82 -1.45
N ILE A 12 -5.80 -12.55 -1.40
CA ILE A 12 -5.99 -11.69 -0.22
C ILE A 12 -7.17 -10.73 -0.40
N TYR A 13 -7.48 -10.30 -1.63
CA TYR A 13 -8.45 -9.24 -1.83
C TYR A 13 -9.56 -9.63 -2.81
N ASP A 14 -10.72 -10.00 -2.28
CA ASP A 14 -11.96 -9.73 -2.99
C ASP A 14 -12.10 -8.19 -3.09
N ALA A 15 -12.14 -7.68 -4.31
CA ALA A 15 -12.14 -6.23 -4.56
C ALA A 15 -13.40 -5.53 -3.99
N ALA A 16 -14.53 -6.23 -3.88
CA ALA A 16 -15.76 -5.69 -3.30
C ALA A 16 -15.64 -5.61 -1.76
N ILE A 17 -15.07 -6.65 -1.14
CA ILE A 17 -14.78 -6.65 0.31
C ILE A 17 -13.76 -5.56 0.63
N TYR A 18 -12.72 -5.40 -0.19
CA TYR A 18 -11.73 -4.36 -0.02
C TYR A 18 -12.35 -2.96 -0.06
N ASP A 19 -13.18 -2.66 -1.06
CA ASP A 19 -13.86 -1.37 -1.17
C ASP A 19 -14.78 -1.10 0.03
N ALA A 20 -15.53 -2.11 0.50
CA ALA A 20 -16.41 -1.97 1.65
C ALA A 20 -15.67 -1.69 2.96
N LEU A 21 -14.47 -2.27 3.12
CA LEU A 21 -13.62 -2.07 4.31
C LEU A 21 -12.81 -0.78 4.27
N ASN A 22 -12.46 -0.27 3.08
CA ASN A 22 -11.51 0.83 2.90
C ASN A 22 -12.18 2.06 2.27
N THR A 23 -13.28 2.51 2.88
CA THR A 23 -14.03 3.70 2.43
C THR A 23 -13.40 5.03 2.82
N PHE A 24 -12.45 5.04 3.76
CA PHE A 24 -11.82 6.25 4.27
C PHE A 24 -10.80 6.84 3.28
N LEU A 25 -10.71 8.16 3.24
CA LEU A 25 -9.81 8.96 2.41
C LEU A 25 -9.06 10.03 3.22
N ASN A 26 -8.84 9.77 4.51
CA ASN A 26 -8.16 10.73 5.39
C ASN A 26 -6.68 10.93 5.03
N ASP A 27 -6.09 10.03 4.24
CA ASP A 27 -4.75 10.17 3.68
C ASP A 27 -4.73 10.96 2.35
N LEU A 28 -5.85 11.08 1.65
CA LEU A 28 -5.92 11.73 0.33
C LEU A 28 -5.43 13.18 0.36
N GLU A 29 -5.84 13.97 1.36
CA GLU A 29 -5.45 15.38 1.45
C GLU A 29 -3.94 15.52 1.69
N PHE A 30 -3.33 14.59 2.42
CA PHE A 30 -1.88 14.55 2.57
C PHE A 30 -1.20 14.32 1.21
N TYR A 31 -1.62 13.28 0.44
CA TYR A 31 -1.05 13.02 -0.88
C TYR A 31 -1.21 14.20 -1.82
N LYS A 32 -2.39 14.83 -1.86
CA LYS A 32 -2.68 16.02 -2.68
C LYS A 32 -1.75 17.19 -2.40
N LYS A 33 -1.40 17.42 -1.13
CA LYS A 33 -0.49 18.50 -0.72
C LYS A 33 0.92 18.34 -1.33
N TRP A 34 1.34 17.09 -1.56
CA TRP A 34 2.64 16.77 -2.13
C TRP A 34 2.62 16.62 -3.66
N LEU A 35 1.45 16.63 -4.30
CA LEU A 35 1.36 16.59 -5.75
C LEU A 35 2.01 17.83 -6.38
N PRO A 36 2.63 17.70 -7.58
CA PRO A 36 3.09 18.84 -8.34
C PRO A 36 1.97 19.85 -8.57
N LYS A 37 2.29 21.16 -8.56
CA LYS A 37 1.31 22.21 -8.86
C LYS A 37 0.88 22.20 -10.32
N ASP A 38 1.75 21.73 -11.20
CA ASP A 38 1.48 21.56 -12.63
C ASP A 38 0.60 20.32 -12.83
N LYS A 39 -0.59 20.52 -13.40
CA LYS A 39 -1.53 19.41 -13.68
C LYS A 39 -1.08 18.52 -14.84
N GLU A 40 -0.17 18.99 -15.69
CA GLU A 40 0.45 18.19 -16.75
C GLU A 40 1.57 17.27 -16.24
N ALA A 41 1.98 17.44 -14.98
CA ALA A 41 2.94 16.56 -14.35
C ALA A 41 2.45 15.11 -14.34
N ARG A 42 3.35 14.19 -14.62
CA ARG A 42 3.05 12.75 -14.64
C ARG A 42 3.17 12.15 -13.25
N ILE A 43 2.11 11.50 -12.82
CA ILE A 43 2.02 10.87 -11.50
C ILE A 43 1.93 9.36 -11.68
N LEU A 44 2.61 8.60 -10.82
CA LEU A 44 2.57 7.15 -10.79
C LEU A 44 2.19 6.67 -9.39
N GLU A 45 1.08 5.95 -9.30
CA GLU A 45 0.73 5.17 -8.10
C GLU A 45 1.11 3.71 -8.30
N LEU A 46 1.97 3.20 -7.43
CA LEU A 46 2.34 1.78 -7.37
C LEU A 46 1.48 1.08 -6.30
N CYS A 47 0.96 -0.10 -6.61
CA CYS A 47 -0.02 -0.83 -5.81
C CYS A 47 -1.35 -0.06 -5.67
N CYS A 48 -1.89 0.44 -6.78
CA CYS A 48 -3.09 1.29 -6.78
C CYS A 48 -4.39 0.57 -6.38
N GLY A 49 -4.39 -0.76 -6.36
CA GLY A 49 -5.54 -1.58 -5.98
C GLY A 49 -6.79 -1.25 -6.80
N THR A 50 -7.87 -0.94 -6.11
CA THR A 50 -9.16 -0.54 -6.71
C THR A 50 -9.22 0.95 -7.09
N GLY A 51 -8.09 1.66 -7.10
CA GLY A 51 -8.00 3.07 -7.45
C GLY A 51 -8.51 4.03 -6.37
N ARG A 52 -8.37 3.66 -5.09
CA ARG A 52 -8.83 4.44 -3.94
C ARG A 52 -8.28 5.88 -3.92
N LEU A 53 -7.00 6.07 -4.25
CA LEU A 53 -6.37 7.38 -4.41
C LEU A 53 -6.26 7.81 -5.87
N THR A 54 -6.00 6.88 -6.80
CA THR A 54 -5.87 7.16 -8.24
C THR A 54 -7.07 7.92 -8.79
N ILE A 55 -8.29 7.44 -8.49
CA ILE A 55 -9.53 8.02 -9.05
C ILE A 55 -9.77 9.44 -8.51
N PRO A 56 -9.74 9.72 -7.20
CA PRO A 56 -9.88 11.08 -6.68
C PRO A 56 -8.82 12.06 -7.21
N ILE A 57 -7.57 11.62 -7.37
CA ILE A 57 -6.50 12.45 -7.93
C ILE A 57 -6.78 12.76 -9.42
N ALA A 58 -7.21 11.77 -10.19
CA ALA A 58 -7.58 11.96 -11.59
C ALA A 58 -8.79 12.91 -11.76
N LYS A 59 -9.77 12.85 -10.85
CA LYS A 59 -10.92 13.79 -10.82
C LYS A 59 -10.50 15.26 -10.71
N GLU A 60 -9.36 15.52 -10.08
CA GLU A 60 -8.80 16.88 -9.99
C GLU A 60 -8.03 17.31 -11.24
N GLY A 61 -8.02 16.47 -12.28
CA GLY A 61 -7.40 16.77 -13.58
C GLY A 61 -5.91 16.44 -13.66
N TYR A 62 -5.37 15.62 -12.76
CA TYR A 62 -3.99 15.15 -12.84
C TYR A 62 -3.81 14.00 -13.83
N ASN A 63 -2.65 13.97 -14.50
CA ASN A 63 -2.23 12.87 -15.36
C ASN A 63 -1.61 11.77 -14.50
N ILE A 64 -2.42 10.80 -14.03
CA ILE A 64 -2.00 9.71 -13.16
C ILE A 64 -2.08 8.36 -13.86
N THR A 65 -1.02 7.53 -13.66
CA THR A 65 -0.98 6.11 -14.03
C THR A 65 -1.06 5.28 -12.75
N GLY A 66 -1.96 4.31 -12.70
CA GLY A 66 -2.07 3.34 -11.61
C GLY A 66 -1.51 1.98 -12.00
N VAL A 67 -0.64 1.40 -11.17
CA VAL A 67 -0.07 0.06 -11.37
C VAL A 67 -0.48 -0.84 -10.22
N ASP A 68 -0.99 -2.02 -10.53
CA ASP A 68 -1.23 -3.08 -9.56
C ASP A 68 -0.94 -4.45 -10.17
N TYR A 69 -0.60 -5.40 -9.33
CA TYR A 69 -0.36 -6.78 -9.78
C TYR A 69 -1.66 -7.56 -9.96
N THR A 70 -2.69 -7.25 -9.16
CA THR A 70 -3.92 -8.02 -9.00
C THR A 70 -4.96 -7.64 -10.03
N ALA A 71 -5.27 -8.55 -10.95
CA ALA A 71 -6.23 -8.31 -12.03
C ALA A 71 -7.63 -7.94 -11.51
N SER A 72 -8.12 -8.60 -10.46
CA SER A 72 -9.45 -8.32 -9.89
C SER A 72 -9.55 -6.90 -9.32
N MET A 73 -8.47 -6.42 -8.67
CA MET A 73 -8.39 -5.06 -8.14
C MET A 73 -8.41 -4.03 -9.27
N LEU A 74 -7.58 -4.22 -10.30
CA LEU A 74 -7.54 -3.32 -11.47
C LEU A 74 -8.85 -3.30 -12.26
N ASN A 75 -9.50 -4.46 -12.44
CA ASN A 75 -10.81 -4.51 -13.09
C ASN A 75 -11.84 -3.66 -12.34
N ARG A 76 -11.81 -3.68 -11.01
CA ARG A 76 -12.66 -2.83 -10.18
C ARG A 76 -12.30 -1.35 -10.32
N ALA A 77 -10.99 -1.00 -10.33
CA ALA A 77 -10.54 0.36 -10.56
C ALA A 77 -11.00 0.91 -11.94
N ILE A 78 -10.84 0.11 -12.99
CA ILE A 78 -11.27 0.45 -14.36
C ILE A 78 -12.79 0.67 -14.40
N SER A 79 -13.58 -0.19 -13.73
CA SER A 79 -15.05 -0.04 -13.67
C SER A 79 -15.43 1.29 -13.02
N LYS A 80 -14.86 1.57 -11.83
CA LYS A 80 -15.11 2.83 -11.10
C LYS A 80 -14.68 4.07 -11.91
N ALA A 81 -13.54 4.01 -12.59
CA ALA A 81 -13.08 5.11 -13.43
C ALA A 81 -14.03 5.38 -14.61
N ARG A 82 -14.57 4.31 -15.24
CA ARG A 82 -15.56 4.43 -16.33
C ARG A 82 -16.89 5.03 -15.84
N GLU A 83 -17.37 4.61 -14.68
CA GLU A 83 -18.58 5.16 -14.06
C GLU A 83 -18.45 6.67 -13.81
N GLU A 84 -17.23 7.14 -13.53
CA GLU A 84 -16.88 8.53 -13.32
C GLU A 84 -16.45 9.27 -14.60
N HIS A 85 -16.55 8.63 -15.77
CA HIS A 85 -16.13 9.17 -17.08
C HIS A 85 -14.67 9.61 -17.13
N LEU A 86 -13.78 8.97 -16.37
CA LEU A 86 -12.35 9.25 -16.32
C LEU A 86 -11.57 8.34 -17.26
N SER A 87 -10.57 8.91 -17.95
CA SER A 87 -9.59 8.15 -18.72
C SER A 87 -8.30 8.07 -17.92
N ILE A 88 -8.05 6.94 -17.28
CA ILE A 88 -6.88 6.66 -16.46
C ILE A 88 -6.12 5.49 -17.05
N ASP A 89 -4.79 5.61 -17.11
CA ASP A 89 -3.89 4.53 -17.55
C ASP A 89 -3.68 3.56 -16.39
N PHE A 90 -4.35 2.41 -16.42
CA PHE A 90 -4.17 1.31 -15.46
C PHE A 90 -3.34 0.20 -16.08
N VAL A 91 -2.27 -0.21 -15.39
CA VAL A 91 -1.30 -1.19 -15.88
C VAL A 91 -1.22 -2.38 -14.92
N GLN A 92 -1.43 -3.59 -15.42
CA GLN A 92 -1.24 -4.81 -14.64
C GLN A 92 0.20 -5.28 -14.75
N GLU A 93 1.01 -5.00 -13.72
CA GLU A 93 2.43 -5.36 -13.71
C GLU A 93 2.95 -5.56 -12.29
N ASP A 94 4.04 -6.31 -12.17
CA ASP A 94 4.78 -6.46 -10.92
C ASP A 94 5.71 -5.26 -10.71
N ILE A 95 5.51 -4.52 -9.62
CA ILE A 95 6.31 -3.34 -9.28
C ILE A 95 7.81 -3.63 -9.11
N ARG A 96 8.21 -4.91 -8.94
CA ARG A 96 9.61 -5.34 -8.85
C ARG A 96 10.33 -5.37 -10.19
N THR A 97 9.59 -5.45 -11.29
CA THR A 97 10.11 -5.60 -12.66
C THR A 97 9.57 -4.58 -13.64
N LEU A 98 8.69 -3.70 -13.19
CA LEU A 98 8.01 -2.69 -13.99
C LEU A 98 8.96 -1.89 -14.89
N ASP A 99 8.55 -1.73 -16.16
CA ASP A 99 9.21 -0.84 -17.10
C ASP A 99 8.19 -0.15 -18.01
N LEU A 100 7.85 1.09 -17.66
CA LEU A 100 6.89 1.92 -18.43
C LEU A 100 7.55 2.74 -19.56
N GLY A 101 8.89 2.72 -19.68
CA GLY A 101 9.62 3.48 -20.70
C GLY A 101 9.48 5.01 -20.57
N LYS A 102 8.88 5.51 -19.50
CA LYS A 102 8.62 6.94 -19.24
C LYS A 102 9.00 7.32 -17.82
N LYS A 103 9.21 8.61 -17.57
CA LYS A 103 9.50 9.14 -16.23
C LYS A 103 8.33 9.94 -15.69
N PHE A 104 8.27 10.01 -14.35
CA PHE A 104 7.21 10.64 -13.58
C PHE A 104 7.78 11.71 -12.65
N ASP A 105 7.01 12.75 -12.44
CA ASP A 105 7.38 13.87 -11.57
C ASP A 105 7.06 13.55 -10.10
N PHE A 106 6.08 12.67 -9.88
CA PHE A 106 5.67 12.19 -8.57
C PHE A 106 5.37 10.69 -8.65
N ILE A 107 6.00 9.91 -7.77
CA ILE A 107 5.73 8.47 -7.62
C ILE A 107 5.34 8.23 -6.17
N PHE A 108 4.35 7.38 -5.91
CA PHE A 108 4.03 7.01 -4.54
C PHE A 108 3.60 5.55 -4.39
N ILE A 109 3.86 5.01 -3.19
CA ILE A 109 3.42 3.68 -2.74
C ILE A 109 2.62 3.89 -1.46
N PRO A 110 1.29 3.92 -1.53
CA PRO A 110 0.43 4.20 -0.40
C PRO A 110 0.05 2.94 0.38
N PHE A 111 -0.61 3.19 1.50
CA PHE A 111 -1.44 2.23 2.22
C PHE A 111 -0.70 0.97 2.64
N ASN A 112 0.52 1.13 3.18
CA ASN A 112 1.30 0.03 3.73
C ASN A 112 1.70 -1.06 2.70
N SER A 113 1.56 -0.82 1.41
CA SER A 113 1.76 -1.84 0.35
C SER A 113 3.16 -2.46 0.36
N ILE A 114 4.19 -1.73 0.82
CA ILE A 114 5.55 -2.27 0.92
C ILE A 114 5.68 -3.45 1.87
N HIS A 115 4.78 -3.59 2.85
CA HIS A 115 4.80 -4.72 3.79
C HIS A 115 4.62 -6.08 3.12
N HIS A 116 4.16 -6.11 1.86
CA HIS A 116 4.06 -7.32 1.04
C HIS A 116 5.37 -7.68 0.32
N LEU A 117 6.42 -6.90 0.47
CA LEU A 117 7.77 -7.21 -0.01
C LEU A 117 8.53 -8.00 1.08
N TYR A 118 8.43 -9.31 1.05
CA TYR A 118 8.93 -10.15 2.14
C TYR A 118 10.46 -10.30 2.16
N LYS A 119 11.14 -10.11 1.04
CA LYS A 119 12.60 -10.24 0.89
C LYS A 119 13.26 -8.88 0.68
N ASN A 120 14.48 -8.73 1.19
CA ASN A 120 15.30 -7.53 0.96
C ASN A 120 15.51 -7.27 -0.52
N GLU A 121 15.76 -8.34 -1.29
CA GLU A 121 15.97 -8.26 -2.74
C GLU A 121 14.76 -7.67 -3.45
N ASP A 122 13.54 -7.96 -3.00
CA ASP A 122 12.32 -7.43 -3.61
C ASP A 122 12.16 -5.94 -3.33
N LEU A 123 12.45 -5.49 -2.10
CA LEU A 123 12.48 -4.06 -1.79
C LEU A 123 13.52 -3.33 -2.65
N PHE A 124 14.75 -3.85 -2.76
CA PHE A 124 15.78 -3.25 -3.62
C PHE A 124 15.37 -3.18 -5.10
N LYS A 125 14.68 -4.21 -5.62
CA LYS A 125 14.13 -4.19 -6.98
C LYS A 125 13.12 -3.07 -7.16
N VAL A 126 12.16 -2.93 -6.22
CA VAL A 126 11.16 -1.85 -6.26
C VAL A 126 11.82 -0.48 -6.20
N LEU A 127 12.76 -0.27 -5.27
CA LEU A 127 13.48 1.01 -5.18
C LEU A 127 14.29 1.32 -6.45
N LYS A 128 14.86 0.31 -7.11
CA LYS A 128 15.51 0.46 -8.43
C LYS A 128 14.51 0.84 -9.52
N VAL A 129 13.32 0.25 -9.53
CA VAL A 129 12.23 0.60 -10.44
C VAL A 129 11.79 2.04 -10.21
N VAL A 130 11.56 2.45 -8.97
CA VAL A 130 11.21 3.84 -8.64
C VAL A 130 12.30 4.80 -9.13
N LYS A 131 13.58 4.52 -8.83
CA LYS A 131 14.71 5.34 -9.30
C LYS A 131 14.77 5.46 -10.83
N LYS A 132 14.47 4.37 -11.55
CA LYS A 132 14.42 4.35 -13.02
C LYS A 132 13.32 5.27 -13.57
N HIS A 133 12.16 5.29 -12.91
CA HIS A 133 10.98 6.02 -13.38
C HIS A 133 10.83 7.43 -12.80
N LEU A 134 11.58 7.79 -11.76
CA LEU A 134 11.50 9.13 -11.16
C LEU A 134 12.31 10.16 -11.98
N GLN A 135 11.74 11.34 -12.20
CA GLN A 135 12.46 12.48 -12.76
C GLN A 135 13.56 12.93 -11.80
N LYS A 136 14.59 13.64 -12.31
CA LYS A 136 15.73 14.11 -11.48
C LYS A 136 15.26 14.95 -10.28
N ASN A 137 14.29 15.83 -10.49
CA ASN A 137 13.70 16.68 -9.46
C ASN A 137 12.34 16.15 -8.96
N GLY A 138 12.03 14.88 -9.25
CA GLY A 138 10.79 14.26 -8.84
C GLY A 138 10.77 13.90 -7.37
N VAL A 139 9.57 13.70 -6.84
CA VAL A 139 9.33 13.29 -5.45
C VAL A 139 8.85 11.84 -5.44
N PHE A 140 9.43 11.04 -4.56
CA PHE A 140 8.92 9.72 -4.21
C PHE A 140 8.35 9.73 -2.80
N LEU A 141 7.10 9.32 -2.66
CA LEU A 141 6.40 9.25 -1.38
C LEU A 141 6.03 7.81 -1.03
N LEU A 142 6.25 7.43 0.21
CA LEU A 142 6.01 6.08 0.70
C LEU A 142 5.43 6.14 2.10
N ASP A 143 4.33 5.44 2.36
CA ASP A 143 3.81 5.26 3.72
C ASP A 143 3.74 3.79 4.14
N CYS A 144 4.04 3.55 5.39
CA CYS A 144 3.87 2.24 6.01
C CYS A 144 3.64 2.36 7.53
N PHE A 145 3.23 1.26 8.17
CA PHE A 145 3.14 1.23 9.63
C PHE A 145 4.50 1.46 10.29
N ASN A 146 4.47 2.08 11.44
CA ASN A 146 5.57 1.96 12.39
C ASN A 146 5.34 0.69 13.24
N PRO A 147 6.23 -0.33 13.20
CA PRO A 147 6.02 -1.57 13.93
C PRO A 147 5.86 -1.35 15.43
N ASN A 148 4.71 -1.75 15.97
CA ASN A 148 4.43 -1.69 17.39
C ASN A 148 4.63 -3.06 18.03
N ILE A 149 5.77 -3.26 18.70
CA ILE A 149 6.13 -4.54 19.34
C ILE A 149 5.09 -4.95 20.39
N ARG A 150 4.52 -3.99 21.14
CA ARG A 150 3.49 -4.31 22.16
C ARG A 150 2.23 -4.87 21.51
N TYR A 151 1.81 -4.30 20.39
CA TYR A 151 0.68 -4.79 19.63
C TYR A 151 0.95 -6.19 19.06
N ILE A 152 2.13 -6.41 18.48
CA ILE A 152 2.54 -7.72 17.92
C ILE A 152 2.48 -8.79 19.01
N VAL A 153 3.14 -8.57 20.16
CA VAL A 153 3.18 -9.53 21.29
C VAL A 153 1.78 -9.79 21.88
N HIS A 154 0.95 -8.74 21.98
CA HIS A 154 -0.42 -8.88 22.47
C HIS A 154 -1.29 -9.71 21.53
N GLY A 155 -1.19 -9.46 20.23
CA GLY A 155 -2.00 -10.09 19.20
C GLY A 155 -1.69 -11.58 18.97
N GLU A 156 -0.46 -12.03 19.27
CA GLU A 156 -0.07 -13.46 19.13
C GLU A 156 -0.94 -14.43 19.94
N LYS A 157 -1.59 -13.95 20.99
CA LYS A 157 -2.30 -14.81 21.96
C LYS A 157 -3.82 -14.75 21.83
N LYS A 158 -4.34 -13.97 20.91
CA LYS A 158 -5.77 -13.67 20.84
C LYS A 158 -6.34 -13.79 19.43
N LYS A 159 -7.61 -14.17 19.39
CA LYS A 159 -8.45 -14.03 18.21
C LYS A 159 -9.38 -12.85 18.46
N GLU A 160 -9.08 -11.72 17.87
CA GLU A 160 -9.80 -10.46 18.09
C GLU A 160 -10.62 -10.06 16.87
N THR A 161 -11.79 -9.45 17.10
CA THR A 161 -12.56 -8.84 16.01
C THR A 161 -11.82 -7.60 15.51
N THR A 162 -11.53 -7.57 14.22
CA THR A 162 -10.81 -6.48 13.59
C THR A 162 -11.69 -5.59 12.70
N ALA A 163 -12.79 -6.15 12.17
CA ALA A 163 -13.77 -5.40 11.40
C ALA A 163 -15.16 -6.04 11.48
N GLU A 164 -16.19 -5.20 11.41
CA GLU A 164 -17.58 -5.58 11.25
C GLU A 164 -18.25 -4.60 10.27
N TYR A 165 -19.01 -5.11 9.32
CA TYR A 165 -19.74 -4.28 8.36
C TYR A 165 -20.91 -5.05 7.78
N THR A 166 -21.86 -4.30 7.18
CA THR A 166 -22.99 -4.88 6.43
C THR A 166 -22.73 -4.68 4.94
N THR A 167 -22.90 -5.74 4.16
CA THR A 167 -22.83 -5.68 2.69
C THR A 167 -24.04 -4.98 2.11
N ASP A 168 -23.96 -4.53 0.85
CA ASP A 168 -25.08 -3.86 0.16
C ASP A 168 -26.34 -4.74 0.06
N ASP A 169 -26.17 -6.07 0.06
CA ASP A 169 -27.26 -7.05 0.06
C ASP A 169 -27.76 -7.42 1.48
N GLY A 170 -27.27 -6.73 2.51
CA GLY A 170 -27.77 -6.82 3.88
C GLY A 170 -27.16 -7.93 4.74
N ARG A 171 -26.11 -8.64 4.30
CA ARG A 171 -25.43 -9.65 5.10
C ARG A 171 -24.50 -9.01 6.12
N GLU A 172 -24.46 -9.54 7.33
CA GLU A 172 -23.51 -9.11 8.36
C GLU A 172 -22.18 -9.84 8.20
N VAL A 173 -21.10 -9.11 8.00
CA VAL A 173 -19.74 -9.65 7.90
C VAL A 173 -18.94 -9.25 9.13
N MET A 174 -18.36 -10.26 9.81
CA MET A 174 -17.42 -10.08 10.91
C MET A 174 -16.08 -10.69 10.53
N ILE A 175 -15.00 -9.95 10.72
CA ILE A 175 -13.62 -10.44 10.52
C ILE A 175 -12.94 -10.53 11.86
N LYS A 176 -12.44 -11.72 12.20
CA LYS A 176 -11.59 -11.94 13.37
C LYS A 176 -10.16 -12.21 12.91
N GLN A 177 -9.20 -11.60 13.58
CA GLN A 177 -7.78 -11.73 13.27
C GLN A 177 -7.08 -12.64 14.26
N THR A 178 -6.19 -13.49 13.76
CA THR A 178 -5.12 -14.14 14.54
C THR A 178 -3.79 -13.79 13.90
N MET A 179 -2.73 -13.68 14.71
CA MET A 179 -1.39 -13.36 14.20
C MET A 179 -0.30 -14.16 14.91
N CYS A 180 0.82 -14.34 14.21
CA CYS A 180 2.05 -14.94 14.73
C CYS A 180 3.24 -14.22 14.08
N TYR A 181 4.14 -13.65 14.89
CA TYR A 181 5.31 -12.96 14.39
C TYR A 181 6.51 -13.89 14.26
N GLU A 182 7.11 -13.93 13.07
CA GLU A 182 8.32 -14.69 12.78
C GLU A 182 9.56 -13.79 12.93
N ASN A 183 10.30 -13.95 14.03
CA ASN A 183 11.48 -13.13 14.33
C ASN A 183 12.57 -13.19 13.24
N ALA A 184 12.77 -14.36 12.64
CA ALA A 184 13.85 -14.58 11.65
C ALA A 184 13.58 -13.87 10.31
N THR A 185 12.33 -13.69 9.94
CA THR A 185 11.90 -13.08 8.68
C THR A 185 11.29 -11.70 8.87
N GLN A 186 11.04 -11.32 10.13
CA GLN A 186 10.30 -10.10 10.49
C GLN A 186 8.90 -10.04 9.86
N ILE A 187 8.28 -11.20 9.59
CA ILE A 187 6.95 -11.25 8.99
C ILE A 187 5.91 -11.54 10.08
N ASN A 188 4.91 -10.68 10.16
CA ASN A 188 3.71 -10.94 10.94
C ASN A 188 2.74 -11.74 10.07
N ARG A 189 2.57 -13.03 10.41
CA ARG A 189 1.65 -13.95 9.75
C ARG A 189 0.25 -13.70 10.28
N ILE A 190 -0.58 -13.04 9.52
CA ILE A 190 -1.92 -12.65 9.90
C ILE A 190 -2.92 -13.54 9.17
N LYS A 191 -3.93 -14.02 9.89
CA LYS A 191 -5.07 -14.74 9.32
C LYS A 191 -6.35 -14.00 9.65
N TRP A 192 -7.10 -13.63 8.61
CA TRP A 192 -8.42 -13.09 8.72
C TRP A 192 -9.47 -14.18 8.56
N HIS A 193 -10.24 -14.40 9.61
CA HIS A 193 -11.32 -15.37 9.67
C HIS A 193 -12.64 -14.65 9.41
N TYR A 194 -13.24 -14.90 8.26
CA TYR A 194 -14.49 -14.31 7.85
C TYR A 194 -15.67 -15.10 8.40
N TYR A 195 -16.63 -14.38 8.95
CA TYR A 195 -17.94 -14.88 9.37
C TYR A 195 -19.00 -14.07 8.65
N ILE A 196 -20.00 -14.74 8.06
CA ILE A 196 -21.14 -14.12 7.39
C ILE A 196 -22.39 -14.58 8.14
N ASP A 197 -23.22 -13.62 8.60
CA ASP A 197 -24.41 -13.86 9.42
C ASP A 197 -24.11 -14.79 10.62
N GLY A 198 -22.96 -14.56 11.26
CA GLY A 198 -22.50 -15.36 12.41
C GLY A 198 -21.90 -16.72 12.06
N VAL A 199 -21.94 -17.17 10.80
CA VAL A 199 -21.42 -18.47 10.35
C VAL A 199 -20.00 -18.30 9.77
N PHE A 200 -19.08 -19.18 10.18
CA PHE A 200 -17.73 -19.19 9.61
C PHE A 200 -17.77 -19.43 8.10
N HIS A 201 -17.10 -18.57 7.34
CA HIS A 201 -17.09 -18.60 5.89
C HIS A 201 -15.73 -19.02 5.32
N SER A 202 -14.65 -18.31 5.66
CA SER A 202 -13.33 -18.56 5.07
C SER A 202 -12.18 -18.01 5.95
N ILE A 203 -10.94 -18.38 5.59
CA ILE A 203 -9.73 -17.79 6.14
C ILE A 203 -8.93 -17.23 4.98
N GLN A 204 -8.44 -15.99 5.14
CA GLN A 204 -7.49 -15.35 4.23
C GLN A 204 -6.19 -15.04 4.97
N ASP A 205 -5.07 -15.29 4.33
CA ASP A 205 -3.75 -14.93 4.83
C ASP A 205 -3.41 -13.49 4.42
N LEU A 206 -2.99 -12.66 5.39
CA LEU A 206 -2.53 -11.29 5.20
C LEU A 206 -1.15 -11.14 5.84
N ASP A 207 -0.15 -11.73 5.24
CA ASP A 207 1.21 -11.64 5.75
C ASP A 207 1.80 -10.25 5.51
N MET A 208 2.44 -9.69 6.53
CA MET A 208 3.04 -8.36 6.48
C MET A 208 4.47 -8.37 7.05
N ARG A 209 5.46 -7.98 6.25
CA ARG A 209 6.81 -7.77 6.76
C ARG A 209 6.85 -6.47 7.57
N MET A 210 7.42 -6.53 8.76
CA MET A 210 7.59 -5.36 9.62
C MET A 210 8.92 -4.66 9.29
N PHE A 211 8.84 -3.47 8.69
CA PHE A 211 10.01 -2.62 8.43
C PHE A 211 10.23 -1.69 9.61
N PHE A 212 11.29 -1.94 10.38
CA PHE A 212 11.67 -1.06 11.48
C PHE A 212 12.28 0.25 10.97
N PRO A 213 12.12 1.36 11.71
CA PRO A 213 12.46 2.70 11.20
C PRO A 213 13.89 2.84 10.67
N GLN A 214 14.90 2.41 11.44
CA GLN A 214 16.29 2.53 11.01
C GLN A 214 16.66 1.57 9.88
N GLU A 215 16.02 0.40 9.83
CA GLU A 215 16.18 -0.54 8.73
C GLU A 215 15.66 0.07 7.41
N LEU A 216 14.47 0.64 7.43
CA LEU A 216 13.88 1.24 6.23
C LEU A 216 14.65 2.50 5.80
N ASP A 217 15.07 3.35 6.73
CA ASP A 217 15.94 4.50 6.46
C ASP A 217 17.22 4.03 5.71
N PHE A 218 17.87 2.99 6.20
CA PHE A 218 19.07 2.41 5.57
C PHE A 218 18.81 1.91 4.14
N TYR A 219 17.71 1.17 3.91
CA TYR A 219 17.38 0.69 2.56
C TYR A 219 17.14 1.83 1.58
N LEU A 220 16.42 2.87 1.99
CA LEU A 220 16.13 4.03 1.16
C LEU A 220 17.41 4.78 0.81
N GLU A 221 18.25 5.06 1.80
CA GLU A 221 19.52 5.79 1.59
C GLU A 221 20.53 5.01 0.74
N CYS A 222 20.68 3.70 0.98
CA CYS A 222 21.55 2.83 0.18
C CYS A 222 21.07 2.65 -1.26
N SER A 223 19.77 2.78 -1.51
CA SER A 223 19.20 2.74 -2.85
C SER A 223 19.34 4.05 -3.63
N GLY A 224 19.92 5.07 -3.02
CA GLY A 224 20.21 6.35 -3.68
C GLY A 224 19.09 7.37 -3.54
N PHE A 225 18.36 7.34 -2.43
CA PHE A 225 17.39 8.37 -2.06
C PHE A 225 17.90 9.21 -0.88
N ASN A 226 17.52 10.48 -0.86
CA ASN A 226 17.60 11.35 0.31
C ASN A 226 16.24 11.34 1.00
N ILE A 227 16.22 11.18 2.32
CA ILE A 227 15.02 11.37 3.14
C ILE A 227 14.87 12.88 3.36
N VAL A 228 13.94 13.51 2.64
CA VAL A 228 13.67 14.95 2.77
C VAL A 228 12.81 15.21 4.00
N HIS A 229 11.77 14.39 4.19
CA HIS A 229 10.93 14.41 5.39
C HIS A 229 10.58 12.98 5.81
N LYS A 230 10.39 12.80 7.12
CA LYS A 230 9.85 11.59 7.72
C LYS A 230 8.79 12.01 8.72
N PHE A 231 7.53 11.74 8.41
CA PHE A 231 6.39 12.08 9.25
C PHE A 231 5.85 10.84 9.99
N GLY A 232 5.23 11.10 11.13
CA GLY A 232 4.59 10.09 11.97
C GLY A 232 3.09 9.93 11.71
N SER A 233 2.48 10.90 11.03
CA SER A 233 1.05 10.94 10.70
C SER A 233 0.80 11.64 9.36
N PHE A 234 -0.42 11.54 8.84
CA PHE A 234 -0.86 12.29 7.65
C PHE A 234 -1.13 13.78 7.92
N GLU A 235 -1.09 14.21 9.18
CA GLU A 235 -1.13 15.61 9.61
C GLU A 235 0.26 16.29 9.55
N GLU A 236 1.28 15.56 9.07
CA GLU A 236 2.69 15.98 8.99
C GLU A 236 3.36 16.18 10.35
N ASP A 237 2.90 15.48 11.38
CA ASP A 237 3.61 15.43 12.64
C ASP A 237 5.00 14.81 12.47
N ASP A 238 6.00 15.33 13.15
CA ASP A 238 7.35 14.74 13.16
C ASP A 238 7.31 13.29 13.62
N PHE A 239 8.17 12.46 13.02
CA PHE A 239 8.27 11.06 13.42
C PHE A 239 8.90 10.92 14.82
N TYR A 240 8.22 10.20 15.73
CA TYR A 240 8.66 9.97 17.10
C TYR A 240 8.25 8.58 17.63
N ASN A 241 8.59 8.24 18.88
CA ASN A 241 8.40 6.90 19.45
C ASN A 241 7.00 6.31 19.35
N ASN A 242 5.96 7.15 19.43
CA ASN A 242 4.57 6.69 19.43
C ASN A 242 3.87 6.93 18.08
N SER A 243 4.62 7.31 17.05
CA SER A 243 4.08 7.46 15.70
C SER A 243 3.53 6.13 15.19
N GLU A 244 2.33 6.15 14.67
CA GLU A 244 1.67 4.96 14.10
C GLU A 244 2.16 4.64 12.68
N LYS A 245 2.67 5.66 12.00
CA LYS A 245 3.14 5.59 10.62
C LYS A 245 4.61 5.95 10.50
N GLN A 246 5.20 5.50 9.41
CA GLN A 246 6.43 6.00 8.82
C GLN A 246 6.07 6.50 7.43
N ILE A 247 6.05 7.81 7.24
CA ILE A 247 5.73 8.44 5.97
C ILE A 247 6.96 9.18 5.47
N TYR A 248 7.48 8.74 4.33
CA TYR A 248 8.70 9.26 3.76
C TYR A 248 8.43 10.11 2.54
N VAL A 249 9.00 11.31 2.53
CA VAL A 249 9.12 12.15 1.33
C VAL A 249 10.58 12.08 0.90
N LEU A 250 10.81 11.62 -0.32
CA LEU A 250 12.12 11.22 -0.82
C LEU A 250 12.46 11.95 -2.12
N SER A 251 13.74 12.27 -2.29
CA SER A 251 14.32 12.74 -3.55
C SER A 251 15.46 11.83 -3.99
N LEU A 252 15.85 11.89 -5.26
CA LEU A 252 17.06 11.19 -5.72
C LEU A 252 18.30 11.86 -5.12
N LYS A 253 19.30 11.05 -4.74
CA LYS A 253 20.67 11.53 -4.49
C LYS A 253 21.28 11.97 -5.82
N ASP A 254 22.07 13.06 -5.79
CA ASP A 254 22.83 13.56 -6.95
C ASP A 254 23.82 12.53 -7.49
#